data_9aca1397b4499725cf18fbeeb4beabf2
#
_entry.id   9aca1397b4499725cf18fbeeb4beabf2
#
_cell.length_a   1.000
_cell.length_b   1.000
_cell.length_c   1.000
_cell.angle_alpha   90.00
_cell.angle_beta   90.00
_cell.angle_gamma   90.00
#
_symmetry.space_group_name_H-M   'P 1'
#
loop_
_entity.id
_entity.type
_entity.pdbx_description
1 polymer ?
#
loop_
_entity_poly.entity_id
_entity_poly.type
_entity_poly.pdbx_seq_one_letter_code
_entity_poly.pdbx_strand_id
1 'polypeptide(L)'
;IFYYVLENRKTYMIFEEPESHLYPEAQKNMAELIALFLNASNGGIVTTHSPYLLGAFNNLLYASFLGEKNPTETGKVIAKDRWIDLEEMNALYVENGKVINMIDEELPMIKNETIDKISMVINSDSEKLIEIYLTQETTYAE
;
A
#
# COMPACT_ATOMS: atom_id res chain seq x y z
N ILE A 1 4.02 -20.77 9.97
CA ILE A 1 4.45 -20.15 8.69
C ILE A 1 5.97 -20.34 8.52
N PHE A 2 6.84 -19.81 9.36
CA PHE A 2 8.30 -19.91 9.24
C PHE A 2 8.82 -21.35 8.99
N TYR A 3 8.27 -22.32 9.69
CA TYR A 3 8.65 -23.73 9.53
C TYR A 3 8.42 -24.24 8.11
N TYR A 4 7.26 -23.96 7.52
CA TYR A 4 6.93 -24.43 6.16
C TYR A 4 7.74 -23.74 5.08
N VAL A 5 8.06 -22.44 5.26
CA VAL A 5 8.94 -21.70 4.34
C VAL A 5 10.36 -22.25 4.39
N LEU A 6 10.88 -22.53 5.59
CA LEU A 6 12.23 -23.11 5.76
C LEU A 6 12.35 -24.54 5.17
N GLU A 7 11.26 -25.32 5.17
CA GLU A 7 11.25 -26.65 4.57
C GLU A 7 11.01 -26.64 3.04
N ASN A 8 10.98 -25.46 2.42
CA ASN A 8 10.72 -25.30 0.98
C ASN A 8 9.45 -26.01 0.50
N ARG A 9 8.42 -26.05 1.37
CA ARG A 9 7.12 -26.62 1.02
C ARG A 9 6.35 -25.61 0.20
N LYS A 10 5.66 -26.09 -0.83
CA LYS A 10 4.71 -25.27 -1.60
C LYS A 10 3.59 -24.78 -0.69
N THR A 11 3.62 -23.50 -0.35
CA THR A 11 2.63 -22.84 0.52
C THR A 11 1.93 -21.74 -0.26
N TYR A 12 0.65 -21.59 -0.02
CA TYR A 12 -0.13 -20.43 -0.45
C TYR A 12 -0.57 -19.68 0.81
N MET A 13 -0.34 -18.39 0.87
CA MET A 13 -0.54 -17.61 2.09
C MET A 13 -1.76 -16.69 1.97
N ILE A 14 -2.48 -16.53 3.07
CA ILE A 14 -3.58 -15.58 3.18
C ILE A 14 -3.30 -14.68 4.37
N PHE A 15 -3.21 -13.39 4.11
CA PHE A 15 -3.06 -12.35 5.12
C PHE A 15 -4.32 -11.50 5.11
N GLU A 16 -5.10 -11.58 6.18
CA GLU A 16 -6.31 -10.78 6.34
C GLU A 16 -6.01 -9.62 7.29
N GLU A 17 -6.12 -8.40 6.77
CA GLU A 17 -5.85 -7.14 7.46
C GLU A 17 -4.60 -7.20 8.35
N PRO A 18 -3.42 -7.54 7.79
CA PRO A 18 -2.20 -7.74 8.58
C PRO A 18 -1.72 -6.48 9.29
N GLU A 19 -2.22 -5.33 8.88
CA GLU A 19 -1.97 -4.03 9.50
C GLU A 19 -2.82 -3.76 10.74
N SER A 20 -3.84 -4.55 11.00
CA SER A 20 -4.74 -4.34 12.15
C SER A 20 -3.95 -4.18 13.44
N HIS A 21 -4.23 -3.09 14.17
CA HIS A 21 -3.55 -2.72 15.41
C HIS A 21 -2.07 -2.29 15.28
N LEU A 22 -1.56 -2.10 14.06
CA LEU A 22 -0.21 -1.59 13.84
C LEU A 22 -0.19 -0.07 13.61
N TYR A 23 0.80 0.61 14.18
CA TYR A 23 1.08 1.99 13.83
C TYR A 23 1.57 2.09 12.36
N PRO A 24 1.37 3.25 11.68
CA PRO A 24 1.73 3.43 10.27
C PRO A 24 3.17 3.01 9.92
N GLU A 25 4.14 3.32 10.79
CA GLU A 25 5.53 2.91 10.60
C GLU A 25 5.70 1.38 10.58
N ALA A 26 5.00 0.68 11.49
CA ALA A 26 5.03 -0.77 11.55
C ALA A 26 4.33 -1.43 10.34
N GLN A 27 3.36 -0.75 9.73
CA GLN A 27 2.67 -1.22 8.53
C GLN A 27 3.61 -1.29 7.31
N LYS A 28 4.54 -0.33 7.18
CA LYS A 28 5.60 -0.41 6.16
C LYS A 28 6.44 -1.67 6.34
N ASN A 29 6.89 -1.95 7.56
CA ASN A 29 7.68 -3.15 7.86
C ASN A 29 6.87 -4.43 7.63
N MET A 30 5.57 -4.40 7.89
CA MET A 30 4.65 -5.52 7.61
C MET A 30 4.55 -5.80 6.10
N ALA A 31 4.43 -4.77 5.25
CA ALA A 31 4.44 -4.95 3.79
C ALA A 31 5.73 -5.62 3.30
N GLU A 32 6.88 -5.17 3.80
CA GLU A 32 8.18 -5.76 3.45
C GLU A 32 8.29 -7.22 3.92
N LEU A 33 7.78 -7.54 5.10
CA LEU A 33 7.75 -8.91 5.62
C LEU A 33 6.83 -9.82 4.79
N ILE A 34 5.65 -9.31 4.41
CA ILE A 34 4.72 -10.04 3.54
C ILE A 34 5.37 -10.33 2.19
N ALA A 35 6.05 -9.34 1.59
CA ALA A 35 6.76 -9.52 0.33
C ALA A 35 7.81 -10.63 0.41
N LEU A 36 8.60 -10.68 1.50
CA LEU A 36 9.55 -11.77 1.73
C LEU A 36 8.87 -13.14 1.77
N PHE A 37 7.72 -13.26 2.41
CA PHE A 37 6.98 -14.51 2.47
C PHE A 37 6.37 -14.89 1.12
N LEU A 38 5.79 -13.93 0.39
CA LEU A 38 5.20 -14.18 -0.92
C LEU A 38 6.28 -14.62 -1.93
N ASN A 39 7.44 -13.95 -1.95
CA ASN A 39 8.56 -14.29 -2.82
C ASN A 39 9.16 -15.68 -2.50
N ALA A 40 9.05 -16.12 -1.25
CA ALA A 40 9.51 -17.46 -0.81
C ALA A 40 8.42 -18.55 -0.90
N SER A 41 7.21 -18.21 -1.36
CA SER A 41 6.06 -19.11 -1.41
C SER A 41 5.53 -19.29 -2.85
N ASN A 42 4.40 -19.95 -2.99
CA ASN A 42 3.70 -20.09 -4.28
C ASN A 42 2.68 -18.97 -4.51
N GLY A 43 2.82 -17.85 -3.81
CA GLY A 43 1.91 -16.72 -3.85
C GLY A 43 0.97 -16.66 -2.66
N GLY A 44 0.05 -15.68 -2.69
CA GLY A 44 -0.90 -15.48 -1.61
C GLY A 44 -1.92 -14.40 -1.92
N ILE A 45 -2.77 -14.15 -0.95
CA ILE A 45 -3.76 -13.07 -0.94
C ILE A 45 -3.50 -12.20 0.28
N VAL A 46 -3.57 -10.89 0.09
CA VAL A 46 -3.54 -9.90 1.16
C VAL A 46 -4.80 -9.07 1.06
N THR A 47 -5.57 -8.97 2.15
CA THR A 47 -6.67 -8.02 2.23
C THR A 47 -6.26 -6.86 3.13
N THR A 48 -6.61 -5.63 2.75
CA THR A 48 -6.24 -4.43 3.52
C THR A 48 -7.22 -3.29 3.27
N HIS A 49 -7.36 -2.42 4.27
CA HIS A 49 -8.03 -1.12 4.18
C HIS A 49 -7.03 0.04 4.41
N SER A 50 -5.75 -0.27 4.57
CA SER A 50 -4.74 0.74 4.92
C SER A 50 -4.11 1.41 3.70
N PRO A 51 -4.19 2.73 3.57
CA PRO A 51 -3.45 3.48 2.56
C PRO A 51 -1.93 3.37 2.77
N TYR A 52 -1.48 3.20 4.01
CA TYR A 52 -0.06 3.07 4.33
C TYR A 52 0.51 1.72 3.85
N LEU A 53 -0.24 0.64 4.04
CA LEU A 53 0.16 -0.68 3.55
C LEU A 53 0.20 -0.69 2.02
N LEU A 54 -0.80 -0.12 1.35
CA LEU A 54 -0.83 0.02 -0.11
C LEU A 54 0.30 0.89 -0.65
N GLY A 55 0.58 2.03 0.00
CA GLY A 55 1.71 2.88 -0.35
C GLY A 55 3.05 2.15 -0.19
N ALA A 56 3.18 1.32 0.84
CA ALA A 56 4.37 0.48 1.01
C ALA A 56 4.49 -0.55 -0.11
N PHE A 57 3.42 -1.25 -0.49
CA PHE A 57 3.44 -2.16 -1.64
C PHE A 57 3.79 -1.45 -2.95
N ASN A 58 3.29 -0.23 -3.19
CA ASN A 58 3.69 0.59 -4.34
C ASN A 58 5.20 0.83 -4.37
N ASN A 59 5.83 1.10 -3.22
CA ASN A 59 7.27 1.26 -3.16
C ASN A 59 8.02 -0.05 -3.51
N LEU A 60 7.49 -1.23 -3.15
CA LEU A 60 8.08 -2.52 -3.49
C LEU A 60 7.96 -2.83 -4.99
N LEU A 61 6.81 -2.51 -5.59
CA LEU A 61 6.57 -2.60 -7.04
C LEU A 61 7.52 -1.67 -7.81
N TYR A 62 7.62 -0.43 -7.35
CA TYR A 62 8.48 0.57 -7.98
C TYR A 62 9.96 0.21 -7.87
N ALA A 63 10.36 -0.40 -6.74
CA ALA A 63 11.71 -0.90 -6.55
C ALA A 63 12.03 -2.06 -7.51
N SER A 64 11.08 -2.95 -7.78
CA SER A 64 11.24 -4.00 -8.80
C SER A 64 11.46 -3.39 -10.19
N PHE A 65 10.60 -2.49 -10.60
CA PHE A 65 10.66 -1.81 -11.90
C PHE A 65 11.97 -1.02 -12.11
N LEU A 66 12.38 -0.22 -11.12
CA LEU A 66 13.64 0.54 -11.19
C LEU A 66 14.87 -0.38 -11.08
N GLY A 67 14.74 -1.45 -10.31
CA GLY A 67 15.80 -2.40 -10.04
C GLY A 67 16.26 -3.17 -11.28
N GLU A 68 15.45 -3.28 -12.32
CA GLU A 68 15.87 -3.84 -13.60
C GLU A 68 17.02 -3.05 -14.23
N LYS A 69 16.98 -1.72 -14.14
CA LYS A 69 17.98 -0.81 -14.72
C LYS A 69 19.08 -0.41 -13.74
N ASN A 70 18.72 -0.25 -12.46
CA ASN A 70 19.60 0.28 -11.41
C ASN A 70 19.59 -0.58 -10.14
N PRO A 71 19.95 -1.87 -10.19
CA PRO A 71 19.77 -2.79 -9.08
C PRO A 71 20.57 -2.39 -7.83
N THR A 72 21.75 -1.82 -8.01
CA THR A 72 22.64 -1.46 -6.88
C THR A 72 22.08 -0.27 -6.09
N GLU A 73 21.64 0.80 -6.76
CA GLU A 73 21.12 1.98 -6.08
C GLU A 73 19.73 1.71 -5.49
N THR A 74 18.87 1.02 -6.24
CA THR A 74 17.56 0.62 -5.74
C THR A 74 17.65 -0.30 -4.53
N GLY A 75 18.60 -1.26 -4.56
CA GLY A 75 18.84 -2.19 -3.46
C GLY A 75 19.34 -1.54 -2.17
N LYS A 76 19.89 -0.31 -2.23
CA LYS A 76 20.22 0.47 -1.03
C LYS A 76 18.99 1.06 -0.35
N VAL A 77 17.91 1.28 -1.09
CA VAL A 77 16.65 1.83 -0.57
C VAL A 77 15.75 0.71 -0.08
N ILE A 78 15.54 -0.30 -0.91
CA ILE A 78 14.73 -1.49 -0.61
C ILE A 78 15.50 -2.73 -1.05
N ALA A 79 15.76 -3.64 -0.13
CA ALA A 79 16.48 -4.88 -0.42
C ALA A 79 15.75 -5.71 -1.49
N LYS A 80 16.54 -6.32 -2.39
CA LYS A 80 16.01 -7.00 -3.58
C LYS A 80 15.05 -8.16 -3.28
N ASP A 81 15.25 -8.84 -2.18
CA ASP A 81 14.40 -9.95 -1.73
C ASP A 81 12.96 -9.53 -1.37
N ARG A 82 12.69 -8.22 -1.27
CA ARG A 82 11.39 -7.61 -0.98
C ARG A 82 10.70 -7.01 -2.21
N TRP A 83 11.35 -7.01 -3.36
CA TRP A 83 10.76 -6.49 -4.58
C TRP A 83 9.61 -7.38 -5.04
N ILE A 84 8.55 -6.78 -5.52
CA ILE A 84 7.37 -7.47 -6.04
C ILE A 84 7.26 -7.17 -7.53
N ASP A 85 7.15 -8.20 -8.35
CA ASP A 85 6.93 -8.05 -9.77
C ASP A 85 5.44 -7.75 -10.04
N LEU A 86 5.19 -6.70 -10.82
CA LEU A 86 3.83 -6.32 -11.21
C LEU A 86 3.16 -7.39 -12.09
N GLU A 87 3.94 -8.11 -12.91
CA GLU A 87 3.40 -9.18 -13.77
C GLU A 87 2.86 -10.37 -12.96
N GLU A 88 3.37 -10.54 -11.73
CA GLU A 88 2.95 -11.60 -10.80
C GLU A 88 1.88 -11.15 -9.81
N MET A 89 1.40 -9.89 -9.90
CA MET A 89 0.49 -9.28 -8.94
C MET A 89 -0.82 -8.85 -9.58
N ASN A 90 -1.91 -8.98 -8.80
CA ASN A 90 -3.20 -8.35 -9.08
C ASN A 90 -3.62 -7.52 -7.86
N ALA A 91 -4.11 -6.32 -8.09
CA ALA A 91 -4.72 -5.48 -7.06
C ALA A 91 -6.19 -5.23 -7.41
N LEU A 92 -7.09 -5.64 -6.53
CA LEU A 92 -8.52 -5.61 -6.75
C LEU A 92 -9.21 -4.83 -5.64
N TYR A 93 -10.08 -3.91 -6.02
CA TYR A 93 -10.96 -3.21 -5.09
C TYR A 93 -12.38 -3.78 -5.20
N VAL A 94 -12.96 -4.10 -4.05
CA VAL A 94 -14.30 -4.69 -3.97
C VAL A 94 -15.25 -3.68 -3.33
N GLU A 95 -16.23 -3.21 -4.10
CA GLU A 95 -17.23 -2.26 -3.64
C GLU A 95 -18.60 -2.59 -4.22
N ASN A 96 -19.64 -2.60 -3.39
CA ASN A 96 -21.03 -2.81 -3.81
C ASN A 96 -21.24 -4.06 -4.69
N GLY A 97 -20.53 -5.15 -4.38
CA GLY A 97 -20.59 -6.42 -5.13
C GLY A 97 -19.88 -6.37 -6.49
N LYS A 98 -19.10 -5.35 -6.77
CA LYS A 98 -18.28 -5.22 -7.97
C LYS A 98 -16.80 -5.35 -7.62
N VAL A 99 -16.04 -5.86 -8.57
CA VAL A 99 -14.58 -5.98 -8.48
C VAL A 99 -13.98 -5.04 -9.52
N ILE A 100 -13.09 -4.16 -9.08
CA ILE A 100 -12.41 -3.16 -9.90
C ILE A 100 -10.92 -3.44 -9.86
N ASN A 101 -10.27 -3.49 -11.02
CA ASN A 101 -8.81 -3.60 -11.11
C ASN A 101 -8.19 -2.25 -10.73
N MET A 102 -7.26 -2.29 -9.78
CA MET A 102 -6.57 -1.12 -9.24
C MET A 102 -5.15 -0.95 -9.78
N ILE A 103 -4.69 -1.83 -10.64
CA ILE A 103 -3.38 -1.65 -11.29
C ILE A 103 -3.48 -0.47 -12.26
N ASP A 104 -2.48 0.41 -12.22
CA ASP A 104 -2.36 1.50 -13.17
C ASP A 104 -1.89 0.96 -14.55
N GLU A 105 -2.40 1.53 -15.65
CA GLU A 105 -2.08 1.08 -17.00
C GLU A 105 -0.77 1.67 -17.52
N GLU A 106 -0.31 2.78 -16.95
CA GLU A 106 0.88 3.53 -17.41
C GLU A 106 2.05 3.38 -16.43
N LEU A 107 1.78 3.22 -15.15
CA LEU A 107 2.78 3.18 -14.08
C LEU A 107 2.75 1.84 -13.33
N PRO A 108 3.90 1.33 -12.89
CA PRO A 108 3.97 0.09 -12.10
C PRO A 108 3.49 0.33 -10.68
N MET A 109 2.20 0.60 -10.49
CA MET A 109 1.63 0.95 -9.19
C MET A 109 0.16 0.58 -9.05
N ILE A 110 -0.28 0.50 -7.81
CA ILE A 110 -1.69 0.37 -7.43
C ILE A 110 -2.27 1.78 -7.30
N LYS A 111 -3.42 2.05 -7.90
CA LYS A 111 -4.16 3.31 -7.78
C LYS A 111 -4.65 3.52 -6.36
N ASN A 112 -4.17 4.53 -5.68
CA ASN A 112 -4.57 4.84 -4.30
C ASN A 112 -5.78 5.78 -4.20
N GLU A 113 -6.22 6.38 -5.29
CA GLU A 113 -7.24 7.43 -5.33
C GLU A 113 -8.57 7.04 -4.65
N THR A 114 -8.92 5.76 -4.68
CA THR A 114 -10.16 5.27 -4.09
C THR A 114 -10.10 5.24 -2.55
N ILE A 115 -8.93 5.00 -1.98
CA ILE A 115 -8.71 4.94 -0.52
C ILE A 115 -8.47 6.34 0.03
N ASP A 116 -7.84 7.22 -0.74
CA ASP A 116 -7.59 8.61 -0.36
C ASP A 116 -8.84 9.52 -0.42
N LYS A 117 -9.94 9.08 -1.01
CA LYS A 117 -11.18 9.88 -1.07
C LYS A 117 -11.66 10.39 0.29
N ILE A 118 -11.55 9.58 1.34
CA ILE A 118 -11.92 9.99 2.70
C ILE A 118 -11.00 11.07 3.23
N SER A 119 -9.69 10.96 3.00
CA SER A 119 -8.72 12.00 3.37
C SER A 119 -9.03 13.32 2.66
N MET A 120 -9.41 13.28 1.38
CA MET A 120 -9.83 14.47 0.62
C MET A 120 -11.12 15.10 1.19
N VAL A 121 -12.10 14.29 1.58
CA VAL A 121 -13.34 14.79 2.22
C VAL A 121 -13.02 15.45 3.56
N ILE A 122 -12.23 14.82 4.42
CA ILE A 122 -11.82 15.35 5.72
C ILE A 122 -11.06 16.68 5.54
N ASN A 123 -10.14 16.76 4.58
CA ASN A 123 -9.41 17.99 4.30
C ASN A 123 -10.33 19.10 3.79
N SER A 124 -11.26 18.78 2.88
CA SER A 124 -12.26 19.76 2.40
C SER A 124 -13.14 20.29 3.53
N ASP A 125 -13.55 19.45 4.45
CA ASP A 125 -14.34 19.89 5.61
C ASP A 125 -13.52 20.75 6.55
N SER A 126 -12.24 20.42 6.77
CA SER A 126 -11.32 21.24 7.56
C SER A 126 -11.10 22.61 6.93
N GLU A 127 -10.93 22.70 5.62
CA GLU A 127 -10.79 23.96 4.88
C GLU A 127 -12.03 24.85 5.06
N LYS A 128 -13.23 24.29 4.91
CA LYS A 128 -14.49 25.02 5.13
C LYS A 128 -14.62 25.54 6.56
N LEU A 129 -14.24 24.74 7.55
CA LEU A 129 -14.27 25.14 8.95
C LEU A 129 -13.27 26.27 9.25
N ILE A 130 -12.09 26.23 8.66
CA ILE A 130 -11.09 27.31 8.76
C ILE A 130 -11.62 28.59 8.11
N GLU A 131 -12.28 28.50 6.94
CA GLU A 131 -12.88 29.65 6.27
C GLU A 131 -13.96 30.31 7.14
N ILE A 132 -14.84 29.52 7.75
CA ILE A 132 -15.86 30.02 8.70
C ILE A 132 -15.18 30.74 9.89
N TYR A 133 -14.12 30.16 10.47
CA TYR A 133 -13.40 30.74 11.58
C TYR A 133 -12.79 32.11 11.21
N LEU A 134 -12.10 32.20 10.08
CA LEU A 134 -11.49 33.44 9.60
C LEU A 134 -12.53 34.53 9.29
N THR A 135 -13.70 34.14 8.76
CA THR A 135 -14.81 35.07 8.47
C THR A 135 -15.41 35.65 9.76
N GLN A 136 -15.47 34.88 10.83
CA GLN A 136 -15.97 35.34 12.14
C GLN A 136 -15.00 36.34 12.78
N GLU A 137 -13.69 36.10 12.73
CA GLU A 137 -12.70 37.03 13.28
C GLU A 137 -12.71 38.39 12.60
N THR A 138 -12.93 38.45 11.30
CA THR A 138 -13.07 39.72 10.56
C THR A 138 -14.30 40.49 10.95
N THR A 139 -15.40 39.83 11.37
CA THR A 139 -16.66 40.48 11.78
C THR A 139 -16.58 41.07 13.19
N TYR A 140 -15.68 40.60 14.05
CA TYR A 140 -15.47 41.14 15.41
C TYR A 140 -14.38 42.24 15.49
N ALA A 141 -13.71 42.53 14.38
CA ALA A 141 -12.63 43.52 14.30
C ALA A 141 -13.13 44.92 13.77
N GLU A 142 -14.41 45.04 13.42
CA GLU A 142 -15.11 46.28 13.13
C GLU A 142 -15.96 46.73 14.34
#